data_4758a3c6d37c30cb42814d8eade7cad1
#
_entry.id   4758a3c6d37c30cb42814d8eade7cad1
#
_cell.length_a   1.000
_cell.length_b   1.000
_cell.length_c   1.000
_cell.angle_alpha   90.00
_cell.angle_beta   90.00
_cell.angle_gamma   90.00
#
_symmetry.space_group_name_H-M   'P 1'
#
loop_
_entity.id
_entity.type
_entity.pdbx_description
1 polymer ?
#
loop_
_entity_poly.entity_id
_entity_poly.type
_entity_poly.pdbx_seq_one_letter_code
_entity_poly.pdbx_strand_id
1 'polypeptide(L)'
;MPDAQAAAQAEEYLQEKMKELDSCGGIVECVITGMPVGVGEPVFDKLSANLGKAILSIGAVKGFEIGDGFAAAASAGSENNDDFYNDNGTVKKKTNHAGGVLGGMSDGSVITFRAAFKPTPSIAQPQQTVNR
;
A
#
# COMPACT_ATOMS: atom_id res chain seq x y z
N MET A 1 4.40 -5.32 -14.55
CA MET A 1 4.99 -4.17 -13.84
C MET A 1 5.19 -3.05 -14.86
N PRO A 2 4.96 -1.78 -14.51
CA PRO A 2 5.08 -0.67 -15.47
C PRO A 2 6.53 -0.38 -15.89
N ASP A 3 7.51 -0.72 -15.06
CA ASP A 3 8.93 -0.60 -15.38
C ASP A 3 9.45 -1.92 -15.98
N ALA A 4 9.97 -1.87 -17.21
CA ALA A 4 10.42 -3.06 -17.94
C ALA A 4 11.69 -3.68 -17.34
N GLN A 5 12.61 -2.87 -16.78
CA GLN A 5 13.81 -3.37 -16.14
C GLN A 5 13.49 -4.04 -14.82
N ALA A 6 12.65 -3.41 -13.99
CA ALA A 6 12.17 -4.01 -12.75
C ALA A 6 11.35 -5.28 -13.01
N ALA A 7 10.57 -5.33 -14.10
CA ALA A 7 9.84 -6.53 -14.49
C ALA A 7 10.76 -7.70 -14.82
N ALA A 8 11.85 -7.45 -15.58
CA ALA A 8 12.84 -8.47 -15.92
C ALA A 8 13.58 -8.99 -14.66
N GLN A 9 13.96 -8.09 -13.75
CA GLN A 9 14.60 -8.47 -12.48
C GLN A 9 13.66 -9.30 -11.59
N ALA A 10 12.37 -8.93 -11.55
CA ALA A 10 11.37 -9.69 -10.79
C ALA A 10 11.14 -11.08 -11.39
N GLU A 11 11.14 -11.20 -12.72
CA GLU A 11 11.01 -12.49 -13.39
C GLU A 11 12.22 -13.39 -13.11
N GLU A 12 13.43 -12.85 -13.18
CA GLU A 12 14.66 -13.59 -12.83
C GLU A 12 14.63 -14.09 -11.39
N TYR A 13 14.26 -13.22 -10.45
CA TYR A 13 14.11 -13.57 -9.03
C TYR A 13 13.06 -14.67 -8.80
N LEU A 14 11.91 -14.59 -9.48
CA LEU A 14 10.89 -15.62 -9.41
C LEU A 14 11.37 -16.96 -9.96
N GLN A 15 12.09 -16.96 -11.08
CA GLN A 15 12.68 -18.17 -11.66
C GLN A 15 13.72 -18.82 -10.72
N GLU A 16 14.51 -18.00 -10.01
CA GLU A 16 15.45 -18.48 -9.00
C GLU A 16 14.71 -19.18 -7.86
N LYS A 17 13.68 -18.54 -7.29
CA LYS A 17 12.87 -19.14 -6.22
C LYS A 17 12.16 -20.43 -6.66
N MET A 18 11.69 -20.51 -7.90
CA MET A 18 11.13 -21.75 -8.46
C MET A 18 12.15 -22.87 -8.52
N LYS A 19 13.43 -22.59 -8.91
CA LYS A 19 14.50 -23.58 -8.91
C LYS A 19 14.85 -24.06 -7.52
N GLU A 20 14.76 -23.19 -6.52
CA GLU A 20 14.95 -23.49 -5.10
C GLU A 20 13.78 -24.25 -4.48
N LEU A 21 12.69 -24.49 -5.22
CA LEU A 21 11.44 -25.07 -4.73
C LEU A 21 10.81 -24.26 -3.59
N ASP A 22 11.02 -22.94 -3.61
CA ASP A 22 10.60 -21.98 -2.61
C ASP A 22 9.59 -20.96 -3.19
N SER A 23 9.12 -20.06 -2.37
CA SER A 23 8.22 -18.97 -2.72
C SER A 23 8.74 -17.64 -2.21
N CYS A 24 8.22 -16.55 -2.76
CA CYS A 24 8.52 -15.21 -2.28
C CYS A 24 7.25 -14.41 -2.02
N GLY A 25 7.37 -13.41 -1.16
CA GLY A 25 6.37 -12.39 -0.96
C GLY A 25 6.57 -11.22 -1.92
N GLY A 26 5.77 -10.18 -1.75
CA GLY A 26 5.88 -8.98 -2.55
C GLY A 26 5.06 -7.84 -1.98
N ILE A 27 5.26 -6.66 -2.54
CA ILE A 27 4.45 -5.48 -2.25
C ILE A 27 3.69 -5.10 -3.51
N VAL A 28 2.39 -4.84 -3.34
CA VAL A 28 1.52 -4.30 -4.39
C VAL A 28 1.16 -2.88 -4.00
N GLU A 29 1.46 -1.93 -4.88
CA GLU A 29 1.01 -0.56 -4.76
C GLU A 29 -0.29 -0.37 -5.54
N CYS A 30 -1.23 0.34 -4.94
CA CYS A 30 -2.48 0.74 -5.55
C CYS A 30 -2.57 2.27 -5.63
N VAL A 31 -2.96 2.76 -6.79
CA VAL A 31 -3.16 4.17 -7.08
C VAL A 31 -4.59 4.36 -7.57
N ILE A 32 -5.38 5.18 -6.86
CA ILE A 32 -6.77 5.50 -7.22
C ILE A 32 -6.84 6.98 -7.61
N THR A 33 -7.29 7.25 -8.81
CA THR A 33 -7.50 8.60 -9.33
C THR A 33 -8.98 8.92 -9.45
N GLY A 34 -9.33 10.20 -9.42
CA GLY A 34 -10.70 10.66 -9.64
C GLY A 34 -11.64 10.43 -8.44
N MET A 35 -11.12 10.16 -7.25
CA MET A 35 -11.94 10.07 -6.05
C MET A 35 -12.47 11.46 -5.67
N PRO A 36 -13.80 11.62 -5.52
CA PRO A 36 -14.36 12.89 -5.05
C PRO A 36 -13.94 13.19 -3.60
N VAL A 37 -13.93 14.46 -3.23
CA VAL A 37 -13.70 14.90 -1.84
C VAL A 37 -14.83 14.42 -0.93
N GLY A 38 -14.49 13.99 0.30
CA GLY A 38 -15.46 13.69 1.36
C GLY A 38 -15.96 12.25 1.40
N VAL A 39 -15.32 11.33 0.69
CA VAL A 39 -15.63 9.89 0.80
C VAL A 39 -14.98 9.30 2.03
N GLY A 40 -15.77 8.70 2.91
CA GLY A 40 -15.38 8.14 4.19
C GLY A 40 -16.07 8.84 5.36
N GLU A 41 -16.22 8.15 6.48
CA GLU A 41 -16.93 8.65 7.67
C GLU A 41 -16.09 8.39 8.95
N PRO A 42 -15.59 9.43 9.62
CA PRO A 42 -15.01 9.28 10.95
C PRO A 42 -16.11 8.82 11.95
N VAL A 43 -15.79 8.04 12.98
CA VAL A 43 -14.46 7.64 13.49
C VAL A 43 -14.04 6.25 12.96
N PHE A 44 -14.98 5.30 12.81
CA PHE A 44 -14.69 3.89 12.50
C PHE A 44 -14.75 3.59 11.01
N ASP A 45 -15.52 4.35 10.23
CA ASP A 45 -15.70 4.17 8.80
C ASP A 45 -14.86 5.14 7.96
N LYS A 46 -13.70 5.55 8.49
CA LYS A 46 -12.67 6.27 7.74
C LYS A 46 -12.35 5.53 6.44
N LEU A 47 -12.14 6.27 5.36
CA LEU A 47 -11.76 5.66 4.08
C LEU A 47 -10.51 4.78 4.23
N SER A 48 -9.48 5.24 4.95
CA SER A 48 -8.27 4.45 5.24
C SER A 48 -8.57 3.18 6.04
N ALA A 49 -9.50 3.22 7.01
CA ALA A 49 -9.89 2.06 7.79
C ALA A 49 -10.64 1.02 6.93
N ASN A 50 -11.56 1.47 6.07
CA ASN A 50 -12.30 0.59 5.17
C ASN A 50 -11.41 -0.01 4.09
N LEU A 51 -10.48 0.76 3.52
CA LEU A 51 -9.46 0.24 2.61
C LEU A 51 -8.58 -0.81 3.30
N GLY A 52 -8.08 -0.51 4.50
CA GLY A 52 -7.28 -1.45 5.29
C GLY A 52 -8.05 -2.73 5.61
N LYS A 53 -9.30 -2.63 6.04
CA LYS A 53 -10.19 -3.78 6.29
C LYS A 53 -10.36 -4.64 5.03
N ALA A 54 -10.66 -4.02 3.89
CA ALA A 54 -10.87 -4.73 2.64
C ALA A 54 -9.58 -5.44 2.18
N ILE A 55 -8.45 -4.73 2.19
CA ILE A 55 -7.16 -5.28 1.74
C ILE A 55 -6.66 -6.37 2.68
N LEU A 56 -6.74 -6.18 4.00
CA LEU A 56 -6.33 -7.19 4.98
C LEU A 56 -7.23 -8.43 4.99
N SER A 57 -8.43 -8.37 4.41
CA SER A 57 -9.29 -9.55 4.20
C SER A 57 -8.81 -10.46 3.07
N ILE A 58 -7.92 -9.99 2.20
CA ILE A 58 -7.33 -10.78 1.13
C ILE A 58 -6.32 -11.78 1.71
N GLY A 59 -6.41 -13.03 1.28
CA GLY A 59 -5.47 -14.07 1.72
C GLY A 59 -4.01 -13.70 1.44
N ALA A 60 -3.11 -14.05 2.34
CA ALA A 60 -1.68 -13.77 2.32
C ALA A 60 -1.28 -12.30 2.58
N VAL A 61 -2.18 -11.34 2.62
CA VAL A 61 -1.86 -9.97 3.02
C VAL A 61 -1.48 -9.94 4.50
N LYS A 62 -0.37 -9.27 4.82
CA LYS A 62 0.20 -9.14 6.17
C LYS A 62 0.47 -7.71 6.58
N GLY A 63 0.41 -6.77 5.64
CA GLY A 63 0.60 -5.36 5.91
C GLY A 63 -0.21 -4.50 4.97
N PHE A 64 -0.60 -3.33 5.48
CA PHE A 64 -1.26 -2.27 4.74
C PHE A 64 -0.71 -0.94 5.22
N GLU A 65 -0.40 -0.06 4.31
CA GLU A 65 -0.04 1.33 4.62
C GLU A 65 -0.62 2.26 3.57
N ILE A 66 -0.95 3.48 3.98
CA ILE A 66 -1.51 4.53 3.13
C ILE A 66 -0.58 5.73 3.11
N GLY A 67 -0.42 6.38 1.95
CA GLY A 67 0.54 7.47 1.79
C GLY A 67 1.95 7.03 2.17
N ASP A 68 2.66 7.83 2.96
CA ASP A 68 4.00 7.51 3.45
C ASP A 68 4.02 6.34 4.46
N GLY A 69 2.86 5.93 4.97
CA GLY A 69 2.73 4.77 5.83
C GLY A 69 3.69 4.80 7.02
N PHE A 70 4.51 3.75 7.19
CA PHE A 70 5.49 3.67 8.27
C PHE A 70 6.61 4.71 8.18
N ALA A 71 6.93 5.22 6.98
CA ALA A 71 7.95 6.25 6.81
C ALA A 71 7.55 7.58 7.49
N ALA A 72 6.24 7.89 7.57
CA ALA A 72 5.74 9.05 8.27
C ALA A 72 6.15 9.12 9.76
N ALA A 73 6.37 7.94 10.39
CA ALA A 73 6.79 7.90 11.79
C ALA A 73 8.22 8.41 12.04
N ALA A 74 9.04 8.49 11.00
CA ALA A 74 10.40 9.02 11.07
C ALA A 74 10.49 10.50 10.65
N SER A 75 9.40 11.08 10.14
CA SER A 75 9.35 12.47 9.66
C SER A 75 9.02 13.44 10.77
N ALA A 76 9.55 14.65 10.68
CA ALA A 76 9.05 15.77 11.48
C ALA A 76 7.69 16.25 10.96
N GLY A 77 6.84 16.82 11.81
CA GLY A 77 5.51 17.28 11.41
C GLY A 77 5.56 18.31 10.28
N SER A 78 6.55 19.21 10.29
CA SER A 78 6.76 20.20 9.22
C SER A 78 7.16 19.61 7.87
N GLU A 79 7.73 18.40 7.87
CA GLU A 79 8.12 17.67 6.67
C GLU A 79 6.98 16.80 6.14
N ASN A 80 6.19 16.22 7.06
CA ASN A 80 5.10 15.31 6.73
C ASN A 80 3.79 16.05 6.35
N ASN A 81 3.67 17.33 6.65
CA ASN A 81 2.48 18.11 6.30
C ASN A 81 2.37 18.30 4.79
N ASP A 82 1.17 18.05 4.27
CA ASP A 82 0.83 18.34 2.87
C ASP A 82 0.33 19.78 2.74
N ASP A 83 1.20 20.71 2.35
CA ASP A 83 0.85 22.12 2.15
C ASP A 83 -0.22 22.28 1.07
N PHE A 84 -1.21 23.12 1.35
CA PHE A 84 -2.23 23.48 0.38
C PHE A 84 -1.83 24.73 -0.43
N TYR A 85 -2.29 24.76 -1.66
CA TYR A 85 -2.21 25.95 -2.50
C TYR A 85 -3.47 26.10 -3.37
N ASN A 86 -3.70 27.32 -3.87
CA ASN A 86 -4.79 27.60 -4.78
C ASN A 86 -4.28 27.56 -6.23
N ASP A 87 -4.83 26.67 -7.02
CA ASP A 87 -4.57 26.59 -8.44
C ASP A 87 -5.82 27.06 -9.22
N ASN A 88 -5.86 28.33 -9.56
CA ASN A 88 -6.95 28.95 -10.32
C ASN A 88 -8.35 28.69 -9.73
N GLY A 89 -8.48 28.81 -8.41
CA GLY A 89 -9.75 28.58 -7.69
C GLY A 89 -9.94 27.14 -7.21
N THR A 90 -9.05 26.22 -7.56
CA THR A 90 -9.06 24.85 -7.08
C THR A 90 -8.00 24.66 -5.99
N VAL A 91 -8.42 24.13 -4.83
CA VAL A 91 -7.48 23.79 -3.75
C VAL A 91 -6.74 22.50 -4.11
N LYS A 92 -5.42 22.57 -4.08
CA LYS A 92 -4.53 21.42 -4.33
C LYS A 92 -3.48 21.30 -3.23
N LYS A 93 -2.81 20.16 -3.15
CA LYS A 93 -1.67 19.93 -2.25
C LYS A 93 -0.37 19.90 -3.04
N LYS A 94 0.74 20.34 -2.41
CA LYS A 94 2.09 20.30 -2.99
C LYS A 94 2.67 18.89 -2.94
N THR A 95 2.33 18.14 -1.90
CA THR A 95 2.78 16.78 -1.60
C THR A 95 1.57 15.89 -1.32
N ASN A 96 1.77 14.61 -1.13
CA ASN A 96 0.69 13.67 -0.84
C ASN A 96 1.13 12.60 0.19
N HIS A 97 1.79 13.06 1.27
CA HIS A 97 2.24 12.18 2.37
C HIS A 97 1.09 11.44 3.03
N ALA A 98 -0.08 12.10 3.13
CA ALA A 98 -1.30 11.49 3.67
C ALA A 98 -1.95 10.45 2.74
N GLY A 99 -1.47 10.30 1.50
CA GLY A 99 -2.02 9.33 0.54
C GLY A 99 -3.46 9.59 0.13
N GLY A 100 -3.89 10.86 0.05
CA GLY A 100 -5.22 11.26 -0.42
C GLY A 100 -6.34 11.14 0.63
N VAL A 101 -6.00 10.86 1.89
CA VAL A 101 -6.98 10.73 2.98
C VAL A 101 -6.59 11.62 4.16
N LEU A 102 -7.42 12.62 4.45
CA LEU A 102 -7.28 13.53 5.58
C LEU A 102 -8.49 13.44 6.50
N GLY A 103 -8.27 13.39 7.82
CA GLY A 103 -9.36 13.28 8.79
C GLY A 103 -10.24 12.03 8.63
N GLY A 104 -9.82 11.06 7.82
CA GLY A 104 -10.57 9.85 7.50
C GLY A 104 -11.40 9.93 6.22
N MET A 105 -11.36 11.04 5.52
CA MET A 105 -12.08 11.27 4.26
C MET A 105 -11.12 11.53 3.11
N SER A 106 -11.54 11.20 1.89
CA SER A 106 -10.81 11.58 0.69
C SER A 106 -10.72 13.10 0.55
N ASP A 107 -9.57 13.60 0.16
CA ASP A 107 -9.28 15.04 -0.01
C ASP A 107 -9.25 15.49 -1.47
N GLY A 108 -9.60 14.60 -2.41
CA GLY A 108 -9.58 14.86 -3.85
C GLY A 108 -8.22 14.61 -4.51
N SER A 109 -7.17 14.35 -3.74
CA SER A 109 -5.89 13.92 -4.27
C SER A 109 -5.92 12.46 -4.69
N VAL A 110 -4.86 12.02 -5.37
CA VAL A 110 -4.66 10.60 -5.67
C VAL A 110 -4.56 9.82 -4.37
N ILE A 111 -5.36 8.75 -4.24
CA ILE A 111 -5.22 7.83 -3.13
C ILE A 111 -4.12 6.83 -3.47
N THR A 112 -3.14 6.71 -2.57
CA THR A 112 -2.05 5.76 -2.71
C THR A 112 -1.94 4.90 -1.46
N PHE A 113 -1.83 3.58 -1.65
CA PHE A 113 -1.58 2.65 -0.56
C PHE A 113 -0.78 1.45 -1.04
N ARG A 114 -0.14 0.76 -0.11
CA ARG A 114 0.64 -0.46 -0.37
C ARG A 114 0.14 -1.60 0.49
N ALA A 115 0.16 -2.80 -0.08
CA ALA A 115 -0.18 -4.04 0.59
C ALA A 115 1.01 -5.02 0.52
N ALA A 116 1.41 -5.55 1.67
CA ALA A 116 2.47 -6.55 1.76
C ALA A 116 1.88 -7.96 1.77
N PHE A 117 2.31 -8.79 0.84
CA PHE A 117 1.93 -10.18 0.73
C PHE A 117 3.05 -11.08 1.24
N LYS A 118 2.73 -12.00 2.13
CA LYS A 118 3.70 -13.00 2.57
C LYS A 118 3.95 -14.05 1.49
N PRO A 119 5.11 -14.73 1.51
CA PRO A 119 5.33 -15.93 0.69
C PRO A 119 4.25 -16.99 0.93
N THR A 120 3.94 -17.76 -0.11
CA THR A 120 3.05 -18.91 0.01
C THR A 120 3.71 -19.98 0.90
N PRO A 121 3.04 -20.49 1.95
CA PRO A 121 3.66 -21.46 2.85
C PRO A 121 3.76 -22.88 2.25
N SER A 122 2.98 -23.18 1.23
CA SER A 122 3.01 -24.47 0.53
C SER A 122 4.15 -24.47 -0.48
N ILE A 123 5.33 -24.85 -0.03
CA ILE A 123 6.54 -24.99 -0.85
C ILE A 123 6.94 -26.46 -0.97
N ALA A 124 7.78 -26.79 -1.95
CA ALA A 124 8.23 -28.17 -2.18
C ALA A 124 9.52 -28.52 -1.41
N GLN A 125 9.92 -27.68 -0.46
CA GLN A 125 11.00 -27.98 0.48
C GLN A 125 10.46 -28.73 1.71
N PRO A 126 11.26 -29.64 2.31
CA PRO A 126 10.92 -30.29 3.57
C PRO A 126 10.69 -29.26 4.70
N GLN A 127 9.61 -29.41 5.41
CA GLN A 127 9.25 -28.53 6.54
C GLN A 127 9.07 -29.36 7.82
N GLN A 128 9.49 -28.78 8.94
CA GLN A 128 9.26 -29.40 10.24
C GLN A 128 7.79 -29.24 10.63
N THR A 129 7.19 -30.35 11.08
CA THR A 129 5.82 -30.38 11.58
C THR A 129 5.73 -31.33 12.80
N VAL A 130 4.58 -31.38 13.42
CA VAL A 130 4.32 -32.30 14.53
C VAL A 130 3.27 -33.33 14.10
N ASN A 131 3.49 -34.58 14.51
CA ASN A 131 2.50 -35.62 14.45
C ASN A 131 1.71 -35.64 15.76
N ARG A 132 0.41 -35.86 15.67
CA ARG A 132 -0.45 -36.13 16.85
C ARG A 132 -0.41 -37.62 17.19
#